data_33f5dfc1f41e2d628f76db9bdb60b820
#
_entry.id   33f5dfc1f41e2d628f76db9bdb60b820
#
_cell.length_a   1.000
_cell.length_b   1.000
_cell.length_c   1.000
_cell.angle_alpha   90.00
_cell.angle_beta   90.00
_cell.angle_gamma   90.00
#
_symmetry.space_group_name_H-M   'P 1'
#
loop_
_entity.id
_entity.type
_entity.pdbx_description
1 polymer ?
#
loop_
_entity_poly.entity_id
_entity_poly.type
_entity_poly.pdbx_seq_one_letter_code
_entity_poly.pdbx_strand_id
1 'polypeptide(L)'
;MFTPQFLIHVYFIGVHTRGEVINLKLLDSGIDNQMYDLYDLENILKRLDFVIGGNWDYDHAYFDYELDKDTEKYVFLRIPVSTEIGYLDERDAKVRLGKPFVLAHRFESGIDQQGTGGNVSAGFNQFASPEDEDAEVDATYIQEAERVLQQVERALLQ
;
A
#
# COMPACT_ATOMS: atom_id res chain seq x y z
N MET A 1 -14.87 0.15 30.04
CA MET A 1 -14.33 1.15 29.10
C MET A 1 -13.17 0.53 28.35
N PHE A 2 -13.50 -0.25 27.32
CA PHE A 2 -12.50 -0.94 26.52
C PHE A 2 -12.30 -0.15 25.24
N THR A 3 -11.14 0.50 25.12
CA THR A 3 -10.60 0.84 23.80
C THR A 3 -10.20 -0.48 23.14
N PRO A 4 -10.80 -0.87 22.02
CA PRO A 4 -10.22 -1.96 21.27
C PRO A 4 -8.86 -1.47 20.77
N GLN A 5 -7.81 -1.92 21.46
CA GLN A 5 -6.51 -1.94 20.83
C GLN A 5 -6.67 -2.86 19.63
N PHE A 6 -6.89 -2.27 18.46
CA PHE A 6 -6.56 -2.94 17.23
C PHE A 6 -5.06 -3.13 17.26
N LEU A 7 -4.65 -4.23 17.88
CA LEU A 7 -3.36 -4.82 17.63
C LEU A 7 -3.37 -5.15 16.15
N ILE A 8 -2.95 -4.19 15.31
CA ILE A 8 -2.53 -4.52 13.97
C ILE A 8 -1.29 -5.36 14.16
N HIS A 9 -1.51 -6.65 14.32
CA HIS A 9 -0.47 -7.60 14.06
C HIS A 9 -0.12 -7.36 12.60
N VAL A 10 1.05 -6.77 12.40
CA VAL A 10 1.71 -6.77 11.10
C VAL A 10 1.95 -8.25 10.80
N TYR A 11 0.93 -8.89 10.27
CA TYR A 11 1.16 -10.13 9.58
C TYR A 11 1.91 -9.74 8.32
N PHE A 12 3.18 -10.04 8.29
CA PHE A 12 3.87 -10.33 7.06
C PHE A 12 3.10 -11.45 6.38
N ILE A 13 2.00 -11.13 5.74
CA ILE A 13 1.35 -12.05 4.84
C ILE A 13 2.09 -11.88 3.52
N GLY A 14 3.22 -12.56 3.42
CA GLY A 14 3.73 -12.95 2.13
C GLY A 14 2.68 -13.88 1.51
N VAL A 15 1.65 -13.32 0.91
CA VAL A 15 0.74 -14.10 0.08
C VAL A 15 1.52 -14.43 -1.19
N HIS A 16 2.20 -15.57 -1.17
CA HIS A 16 2.76 -16.18 -2.36
C HIS A 16 1.58 -16.68 -3.23
N THR A 17 1.03 -15.78 -4.01
CA THR A 17 0.36 -16.20 -5.23
C THR A 17 1.42 -16.21 -6.33
N ARG A 18 1.51 -17.30 -7.05
CA ARG A 18 2.51 -17.56 -8.11
C ARG A 18 3.01 -16.27 -8.78
N GLY A 19 4.28 -15.89 -8.52
CA GLY A 19 4.96 -14.83 -9.24
C GLY A 19 4.69 -13.40 -8.79
N GLU A 20 4.22 -13.15 -7.57
CA GLU A 20 4.02 -11.81 -7.02
C GLU A 20 4.77 -11.64 -5.70
N VAL A 21 5.52 -10.55 -5.58
CA VAL A 21 6.18 -10.15 -4.33
C VAL A 21 5.54 -8.84 -3.86
N ILE A 22 5.05 -8.84 -2.62
CA ILE A 22 4.47 -7.67 -1.99
C ILE A 22 5.33 -7.28 -0.80
N ASN A 23 5.90 -6.08 -0.84
CA ASN A 23 6.64 -5.47 0.26
C ASN A 23 5.85 -4.30 0.84
N LEU A 24 5.89 -4.15 2.15
CA LEU A 24 5.14 -3.13 2.86
C LEU A 24 6.04 -2.43 3.88
N LYS A 25 6.01 -1.10 3.90
CA LYS A 25 6.70 -0.27 4.90
C LYS A 25 5.72 0.69 5.56
N LEU A 26 5.47 0.53 6.85
CA LEU A 26 4.66 1.47 7.63
C LEU A 26 5.40 2.79 7.82
N LEU A 27 4.66 3.90 7.75
CA LEU A 27 5.17 5.26 7.98
C LEU A 27 4.49 5.88 9.19
N ASP A 28 5.29 6.53 10.04
CA ASP A 28 4.74 7.31 11.14
C ASP A 28 4.21 8.65 10.64
N SER A 29 3.02 9.02 11.09
CA SER A 29 2.37 10.27 10.70
C SER A 29 1.36 10.74 11.74
N GLY A 30 1.25 12.05 11.89
CA GLY A 30 0.25 12.67 12.76
C GLY A 30 -1.20 12.50 12.32
N ILE A 31 -1.43 12.06 11.06
CA ILE A 31 -2.79 11.79 10.57
C ILE A 31 -3.34 10.44 11.05
N ASP A 32 -2.47 9.53 11.50
CA ASP A 32 -2.89 8.23 12.01
C ASP A 32 -3.91 8.40 13.13
N ASN A 33 -5.00 7.63 13.04
CA ASN A 33 -6.11 7.65 13.99
C ASN A 33 -6.92 8.96 14.05
N GLN A 34 -6.71 9.91 13.15
CA GLN A 34 -7.52 11.14 13.05
C GLN A 34 -8.84 10.87 12.30
N MET A 35 -9.88 11.62 12.68
CA MET A 35 -11.21 11.48 12.11
C MET A 35 -11.58 12.69 11.27
N TYR A 36 -12.18 12.45 10.10
CA TYR A 36 -12.58 13.48 9.14
C TYR A 36 -13.96 13.18 8.53
N ASP A 37 -14.63 14.22 8.05
CA ASP A 37 -15.72 14.03 7.10
C ASP A 37 -15.15 13.49 5.79
N LEU A 38 -15.73 12.39 5.30
CA LEU A 38 -15.21 11.71 4.09
C LEU A 38 -15.18 12.65 2.88
N TYR A 39 -16.23 13.44 2.70
CA TYR A 39 -16.33 14.37 1.57
C TYR A 39 -15.20 15.41 1.57
N ASP A 40 -14.91 15.99 2.71
CA ASP A 40 -13.84 16.98 2.86
C ASP A 40 -12.47 16.34 2.68
N LEU A 41 -12.25 15.19 3.30
CA LEU A 41 -11.03 14.40 3.16
C LEU A 41 -10.75 14.04 1.69
N GLU A 42 -11.75 13.52 1.00
CA GLU A 42 -11.64 13.14 -0.41
C GLU A 42 -11.25 14.34 -1.29
N ASN A 43 -11.89 15.49 -1.08
CA ASN A 43 -11.57 16.70 -1.84
C ASN A 43 -10.14 17.19 -1.58
N ILE A 44 -9.66 17.11 -0.33
CA ILE A 44 -8.29 17.49 0.00
C ILE A 44 -7.28 16.53 -0.63
N LEU A 45 -7.49 15.23 -0.45
CA LEU A 45 -6.56 14.21 -0.96
C LEU A 45 -6.53 14.16 -2.49
N LYS A 46 -7.67 14.37 -3.18
CA LYS A 46 -7.69 14.47 -4.65
C LYS A 46 -6.84 15.63 -5.18
N ARG A 47 -6.80 16.76 -4.48
CA ARG A 47 -5.93 17.90 -4.87
C ARG A 47 -4.44 17.58 -4.69
N LEU A 48 -4.12 16.57 -3.91
CA LEU A 48 -2.77 16.06 -3.69
C LEU A 48 -2.49 14.80 -4.52
N ASP A 49 -3.29 14.56 -5.57
CA ASP A 49 -3.16 13.46 -6.52
C ASP A 49 -3.41 12.05 -5.95
N PHE A 50 -4.09 11.98 -4.81
CA PHE A 50 -4.58 10.69 -4.30
C PHE A 50 -5.88 10.29 -5.01
N VAL A 51 -6.03 8.99 -5.17
CA VAL A 51 -7.26 8.37 -5.68
C VAL A 51 -7.74 7.30 -4.70
N ILE A 52 -9.04 7.04 -4.69
CA ILE A 52 -9.58 5.88 -3.96
C ILE A 52 -9.18 4.63 -4.72
N GLY A 53 -8.48 3.70 -4.05
CA GLY A 53 -8.08 2.43 -4.62
C GLY A 53 -9.28 1.54 -4.98
N GLY A 54 -9.11 0.64 -5.96
CA GLY A 54 -10.19 -0.18 -6.50
C GLY A 54 -10.79 -1.22 -5.55
N ASN A 55 -10.13 -1.53 -4.46
CA ASN A 55 -10.57 -2.51 -3.46
C ASN A 55 -11.17 -1.83 -2.24
N TRP A 56 -12.20 -1.01 -2.45
CA TRP A 56 -12.95 -0.44 -1.34
C TRP A 56 -14.15 -1.32 -0.99
N ASP A 57 -14.53 -1.32 0.27
CA ASP A 57 -15.74 -1.94 0.80
C ASP A 57 -16.62 -0.84 1.42
N TYR A 58 -17.82 -1.18 1.88
CA TYR A 58 -18.75 -0.20 2.46
C TYR A 58 -18.21 0.51 3.70
N ASP A 59 -17.31 -0.14 4.44
CA ASP A 59 -16.79 0.35 5.73
C ASP A 59 -15.29 0.62 5.73
N HIS A 60 -14.57 0.29 4.66
CA HIS A 60 -13.13 0.59 4.54
C HIS A 60 -12.68 0.75 3.09
N ALA A 61 -11.66 1.58 2.92
CA ALA A 61 -11.03 1.86 1.65
C ALA A 61 -9.57 2.27 1.85
N TYR A 62 -8.91 2.56 0.74
CA TYR A 62 -7.57 3.13 0.72
C TYR A 62 -7.53 4.32 -0.20
N PHE A 63 -6.83 5.38 0.22
CA PHE A 63 -6.40 6.44 -0.67
C PHE A 63 -4.98 6.14 -1.12
N ASP A 64 -4.77 6.08 -2.42
CA ASP A 64 -3.51 5.71 -3.05
C ASP A 64 -2.90 6.89 -3.79
N TYR A 65 -1.62 7.14 -3.53
CA TYR A 65 -0.76 8.01 -4.32
C TYR A 65 0.25 7.15 -5.07
N GLU A 66 0.31 7.27 -6.39
CA GLU A 66 1.21 6.48 -7.22
C GLU A 66 2.63 7.02 -7.13
N LEU A 67 3.54 6.25 -6.55
CA LEU A 67 4.97 6.59 -6.47
C LEU A 67 5.72 6.12 -7.72
N ASP A 68 5.36 4.94 -8.21
CA ASP A 68 5.93 4.38 -9.44
C ASP A 68 4.99 3.33 -10.03
N LYS A 69 5.01 3.23 -11.34
CA LYS A 69 4.26 2.23 -12.07
C LYS A 69 4.93 1.92 -13.40
N ASP A 70 5.25 0.66 -13.59
CA ASP A 70 5.67 0.14 -14.88
C ASP A 70 4.97 -1.20 -15.16
N THR A 71 5.42 -1.94 -16.17
CA THR A 71 4.80 -3.22 -16.55
C THR A 71 5.04 -4.33 -15.53
N GLU A 72 6.03 -4.18 -14.65
CA GLU A 72 6.48 -5.22 -13.73
C GLU A 72 6.27 -4.88 -12.26
N LYS A 73 5.99 -3.61 -11.94
CA LYS A 73 5.82 -3.18 -10.56
C LYS A 73 4.83 -2.04 -10.38
N TYR A 74 4.22 -1.98 -9.20
CA TYR A 74 3.47 -0.83 -8.71
C TYR A 74 3.98 -0.44 -7.34
N VAL A 75 4.18 0.85 -7.11
CA VAL A 75 4.55 1.37 -5.79
C VAL A 75 3.60 2.50 -5.42
N PHE A 76 2.92 2.36 -4.30
CA PHE A 76 1.95 3.33 -3.81
C PHE A 76 2.27 3.76 -2.38
N LEU A 77 2.06 5.04 -2.11
CA LEU A 77 1.77 5.49 -0.75
C LEU A 77 0.27 5.30 -0.51
N ARG A 78 -0.08 4.53 0.49
CA ARG A 78 -1.45 4.13 0.80
C ARG A 78 -1.87 4.63 2.18
N ILE A 79 -3.03 5.28 2.24
CA ILE A 79 -3.63 5.76 3.48
C ILE A 79 -4.93 4.98 3.72
N PRO A 80 -4.98 4.10 4.74
CA PRO A 80 -6.19 3.36 5.07
C PRO A 80 -7.26 4.29 5.64
N VAL A 81 -8.52 4.02 5.32
CA VAL A 81 -9.67 4.69 5.93
C VAL A 81 -10.73 3.65 6.33
N SER A 82 -11.34 3.87 7.49
CA SER A 82 -12.48 3.09 7.95
C SER A 82 -13.61 4.01 8.38
N THR A 83 -14.87 3.61 8.14
CA THR A 83 -16.01 4.39 8.58
C THR A 83 -16.19 4.30 10.09
N GLU A 84 -16.46 5.43 10.70
CA GLU A 84 -16.91 5.55 12.10
C GLU A 84 -18.41 5.82 12.17
N ILE A 85 -18.93 6.59 11.22
CA ILE A 85 -20.33 6.94 11.08
C ILE A 85 -20.74 6.83 9.63
N GLY A 86 -21.80 6.10 9.34
CA GLY A 86 -22.30 5.89 8.00
C GLY A 86 -21.49 4.89 7.18
N TYR A 87 -21.69 4.90 5.87
CA TYR A 87 -20.98 4.07 4.90
C TYR A 87 -20.25 4.94 3.89
N LEU A 88 -19.25 4.38 3.22
CA LEU A 88 -18.39 5.12 2.28
C LEU A 88 -19.12 5.70 1.06
N ASP A 89 -20.30 5.19 0.73
CA ASP A 89 -21.16 5.72 -0.31
C ASP A 89 -22.11 6.85 0.18
N GLU A 90 -22.10 7.15 1.47
CA GLU A 90 -22.91 8.22 2.06
C GLU A 90 -22.11 9.53 2.13
N ARG A 91 -22.80 10.65 1.79
CA ARG A 91 -22.15 11.96 1.71
C ARG A 91 -21.71 12.52 3.07
N ASP A 92 -22.38 12.14 4.13
CA ASP A 92 -22.15 12.57 5.51
C ASP A 92 -21.36 11.56 6.35
N ALA A 93 -20.77 10.58 5.69
CA ALA A 93 -19.92 9.60 6.35
C ALA A 93 -18.71 10.25 7.05
N LYS A 94 -18.41 9.77 8.24
CA LYS A 94 -17.19 10.12 8.98
C LYS A 94 -16.25 8.93 8.98
N VAL A 95 -14.99 9.21 8.71
CA VAL A 95 -13.97 8.19 8.58
C VAL A 95 -12.79 8.46 9.50
N ARG A 96 -12.15 7.38 9.91
CA ARG A 96 -10.89 7.39 10.66
C ARG A 96 -9.77 6.93 9.75
N LEU A 97 -8.67 7.67 9.75
CA LEU A 97 -7.47 7.29 9.04
C LEU A 97 -6.68 6.24 9.82
N GLY A 98 -6.13 5.28 9.11
CA GLY A 98 -5.16 4.34 9.65
C GLY A 98 -3.73 4.79 9.37
N LYS A 99 -2.79 3.99 9.84
CA LYS A 99 -1.36 4.25 9.66
C LYS A 99 -0.99 4.16 8.18
N PRO A 100 -0.41 5.22 7.58
CA PRO A 100 0.03 5.19 6.20
C PRO A 100 1.15 4.17 5.98
N PHE A 101 1.24 3.66 4.76
CA PHE A 101 2.32 2.75 4.39
C PHE A 101 2.66 2.84 2.90
N VAL A 102 3.89 2.45 2.58
CA VAL A 102 4.29 2.22 1.20
C VAL A 102 4.06 0.75 0.87
N LEU A 103 3.38 0.51 -0.22
CA LEU A 103 3.15 -0.81 -0.79
C LEU A 103 3.91 -0.92 -2.10
N ALA A 104 4.84 -1.85 -2.19
CA ALA A 104 5.53 -2.19 -3.43
C ALA A 104 5.09 -3.59 -3.86
N HIS A 105 4.50 -3.66 -5.04
CA HIS A 105 4.05 -4.89 -5.66
C HIS A 105 4.86 -5.13 -6.93
N ARG A 106 5.56 -6.24 -6.99
CA ARG A 106 6.34 -6.67 -8.15
C ARG A 106 5.76 -7.95 -8.71
N PHE A 107 5.59 -7.99 -10.01
CA PHE A 107 5.27 -9.21 -10.72
C PHE A 107 6.58 -9.91 -11.09
N GLU A 108 6.78 -11.13 -10.60
CA GLU A 108 7.81 -11.99 -11.15
C GLU A 108 7.26 -12.55 -12.46
N SER A 109 7.77 -12.08 -13.60
CA SER A 109 7.55 -12.74 -14.87
C SER A 109 8.23 -14.09 -14.79
N GLY A 110 7.43 -15.12 -14.44
CA GLY A 110 7.88 -16.50 -14.56
C GLY A 110 8.35 -16.69 -15.99
N ILE A 111 9.63 -17.00 -16.17
CA ILE A 111 10.13 -17.51 -17.45
C ILE A 111 9.30 -18.76 -17.71
N ASP A 112 8.33 -18.66 -18.61
CA ASP A 112 7.65 -19.82 -19.16
C ASP A 112 8.72 -20.69 -19.83
N GLN A 113 9.24 -21.64 -19.06
CA GLN A 113 10.09 -22.72 -19.60
C GLN A 113 9.21 -23.72 -20.33
N GLN A 114 8.47 -23.27 -21.33
CA GLN A 114 7.94 -24.12 -22.39
C GLN A 114 8.61 -23.76 -23.71
N GLY A 115 9.90 -23.86 -23.73
CA GLY A 115 10.72 -23.77 -24.93
C GLY A 115 11.72 -24.90 -24.94
N THR A 116 11.34 -25.95 -25.62
CA THR A 116 12.22 -26.96 -26.22
C THR A 116 13.67 -26.51 -26.35
N GLY A 117 14.59 -27.19 -25.68
CA GLY A 117 15.97 -27.21 -26.16
C GLY A 117 17.04 -26.90 -25.13
N GLY A 118 17.68 -27.92 -24.63
CA GLY A 118 19.02 -27.84 -24.12
C GLY A 118 19.17 -27.87 -22.60
N ASN A 119 19.41 -29.00 -22.09
CA ASN A 119 19.75 -29.40 -20.73
C ASN A 119 20.96 -28.69 -20.08
N VAL A 120 21.21 -27.41 -20.31
CA VAL A 120 22.41 -26.77 -19.74
C VAL A 120 22.08 -25.65 -18.73
N SER A 121 20.87 -25.11 -18.72
CA SER A 121 20.52 -24.03 -17.77
C SER A 121 19.83 -24.48 -16.48
N ALA A 122 19.47 -25.75 -16.36
CA ALA A 122 18.86 -26.27 -15.14
C ALA A 122 19.82 -26.35 -13.93
N GLY A 123 21.13 -26.25 -14.16
CA GLY A 123 22.14 -26.31 -13.10
C GLY A 123 22.45 -24.97 -12.43
N PHE A 124 22.11 -23.85 -13.07
CA PHE A 124 22.44 -22.52 -12.56
C PHE A 124 21.35 -21.89 -11.69
N ASN A 125 20.10 -22.30 -11.87
CA ASN A 125 18.98 -21.75 -11.10
C ASN A 125 18.80 -22.43 -9.73
N GLN A 126 19.52 -23.50 -9.43
CA GLN A 126 19.49 -24.15 -8.10
C GLN A 126 20.34 -23.42 -7.06
N PHE A 127 21.15 -22.45 -7.47
CA PHE A 127 22.00 -21.64 -6.60
C PHE A 127 21.71 -20.14 -6.72
N ALA A 128 20.69 -19.74 -7.46
CA ALA A 128 20.10 -18.43 -7.24
C ALA A 128 19.53 -18.47 -5.82
N SER A 129 20.20 -17.81 -4.89
CA SER A 129 19.62 -17.52 -3.59
C SER A 129 18.23 -16.97 -3.87
N PRO A 130 17.17 -17.40 -3.14
CA PRO A 130 15.91 -16.71 -3.23
C PRO A 130 16.23 -15.23 -3.09
N GLU A 131 15.91 -14.43 -4.10
CA GLU A 131 15.97 -12.98 -3.98
C GLU A 131 15.27 -12.65 -2.69
N ASP A 132 15.96 -11.97 -1.79
CA ASP A 132 15.61 -11.75 -0.40
C ASP A 132 14.09 -11.73 -0.17
N GLU A 133 13.58 -12.73 0.54
CA GLU A 133 12.20 -12.74 1.03
C GLU A 133 11.91 -11.50 1.91
N ASP A 134 12.93 -10.80 2.32
CA ASP A 134 12.96 -9.54 3.06
C ASP A 134 13.36 -8.35 2.18
N ALA A 135 13.11 -8.36 0.87
CA ALA A 135 13.39 -7.24 0.02
C ALA A 135 12.67 -5.99 0.55
N GLU A 136 13.43 -5.14 1.24
CA GLU A 136 12.92 -3.87 1.76
C GLU A 136 12.43 -2.99 0.61
N VAL A 137 11.40 -2.19 0.88
CA VAL A 137 10.98 -1.15 -0.06
C VAL A 137 12.15 -0.19 -0.27
N ASP A 138 12.47 0.11 -1.53
CA ASP A 138 13.58 1.00 -1.89
C ASP A 138 13.48 2.33 -1.14
N ALA A 139 14.59 2.76 -0.56
CA ALA A 139 14.69 3.98 0.23
C ALA A 139 14.23 5.24 -0.55
N THR A 140 14.39 5.26 -1.86
CA THR A 140 13.94 6.36 -2.72
C THR A 140 12.43 6.53 -2.66
N TYR A 141 11.67 5.42 -2.69
CA TYR A 141 10.21 5.46 -2.56
C TYR A 141 9.76 5.85 -1.16
N ILE A 142 10.49 5.42 -0.14
CA ILE A 142 10.20 5.83 1.24
C ILE A 142 10.36 7.34 1.40
N GLN A 143 11.46 7.91 0.92
CA GLN A 143 11.73 9.36 0.98
C GLN A 143 10.66 10.16 0.23
N GLU A 144 10.26 9.71 -0.96
CA GLU A 144 9.20 10.38 -1.72
C GLU A 144 7.85 10.25 -1.03
N ALA A 145 7.53 9.09 -0.49
CA ALA A 145 6.31 8.89 0.28
C ALA A 145 6.25 9.79 1.52
N GLU A 146 7.35 9.92 2.26
CA GLU A 146 7.45 10.82 3.40
C GLU A 146 7.25 12.29 2.99
N ARG A 147 7.82 12.70 1.86
CA ARG A 147 7.64 14.04 1.31
C ARG A 147 6.17 14.33 0.98
N VAL A 148 5.50 13.39 0.31
CA VAL A 148 4.07 13.48 -0.01
C VAL A 148 3.23 13.49 1.26
N LEU A 149 3.55 12.63 2.21
CA LEU A 149 2.84 12.52 3.48
C LEU A 149 2.93 13.82 4.30
N GLN A 150 4.08 14.51 4.28
CA GLN A 150 4.20 15.84 4.88
C GLN A 150 3.27 16.88 4.24
N GLN A 151 3.00 16.78 2.94
CA GLN A 151 2.00 17.66 2.29
C GLN A 151 0.59 17.34 2.77
N VAL A 152 0.27 16.07 2.93
CA VAL A 152 -1.01 15.62 3.50
C VAL A 152 -1.18 16.14 4.93
N GLU A 153 -0.15 16.01 5.77
CA GLU A 153 -0.16 16.51 7.15
C GLU A 153 -0.40 18.02 7.20
N ARG A 154 0.27 18.79 6.35
CA ARG A 154 0.04 20.25 6.28
C ARG A 154 -1.38 20.61 5.86
N ALA A 155 -2.01 19.81 5.04
CA ALA A 155 -3.37 20.03 4.58
C ALA A 155 -4.44 19.63 5.61
N LEU A 156 -4.16 18.59 6.41
CA LEU A 156 -5.13 17.99 7.32
C LEU A 156 -4.98 18.40 8.78
N LEU A 157 -3.79 18.73 9.24
CA LEU A 157 -3.48 19.00 10.66
C LEU A 157 -3.37 20.50 10.99
N GLN A 158 -3.98 21.36 10.19
CA GLN A 158 -4.01 22.81 10.45
C GLN A 158 -4.93 23.17 11.61
#